data_1a6ddbd9781fecb9ea36fde01b4ba5fd
#
_entry.id   1a6ddbd9781fecb9ea36fde01b4ba5fd
#
_cell.length_a   1.000
_cell.length_b   1.000
_cell.length_c   1.000
_cell.angle_alpha   90.00
_cell.angle_beta   90.00
_cell.angle_gamma   90.00
#
_symmetry.space_group_name_H-M   'P 1'
#
loop_
_entity.id
_entity.type
_entity.pdbx_description
1 polymer ?
#
loop_
_entity_poly.entity_id
_entity_poly.type
_entity_poly.pdbx_seq_one_letter_code
_entity_poly.pdbx_strand_id
1 'polypeptide(L)'
;LKDTDKFDGTVKRISELPHVLHIRENRQLAKQLAGLRNTVSYVSAGMIALLLIVSLFIVSNTIRITMDSRRLEINIMKSVGATRWFIRWPFMIEGMMLGLISGVLALLAVWGIYEIAGRSLVKTLSGIGMSGIAPFGKYALILLAAFIVLGVLSGALGSAVSITKYLKEKEFAIVDEE
;
A
#
# COMPACT_ATOMS: atom_id res chain seq x y z
N LEU A 1 13.54 -20.36 7.20
CA LEU A 1 12.52 -21.42 7.10
C LEU A 1 11.37 -20.88 6.27
N LYS A 2 11.28 -21.30 4.99
CA LYS A 2 10.25 -20.84 4.06
C LYS A 2 8.87 -21.49 4.29
N ASP A 3 8.83 -22.66 4.96
CA ASP A 3 7.62 -23.39 5.22
C ASP A 3 7.67 -24.07 6.59
N THR A 4 6.82 -23.65 7.48
CA THR A 4 6.69 -24.23 8.83
C THR A 4 6.02 -25.63 8.76
N ASP A 5 5.23 -25.87 7.71
CA ASP A 5 4.55 -27.15 7.49
C ASP A 5 5.52 -28.29 7.08
N LYS A 6 6.70 -27.93 6.55
CA LYS A 6 7.75 -28.90 6.22
C LYS A 6 8.75 -29.15 7.34
N PHE A 7 8.59 -28.47 8.47
CA PHE A 7 9.51 -28.58 9.61
C PHE A 7 9.52 -30.02 10.16
N ASP A 8 8.36 -30.61 10.36
CA ASP A 8 8.23 -31.97 10.89
C ASP A 8 8.85 -33.02 9.96
N GLY A 9 8.71 -32.86 8.64
CA GLY A 9 9.35 -33.74 7.66
C GLY A 9 10.87 -33.60 7.62
N THR A 10 11.38 -32.38 7.84
CA THR A 10 12.83 -32.12 7.84
C THR A 10 13.48 -32.67 9.11
N VAL A 11 12.85 -32.47 10.25
CA VAL A 11 13.33 -33.01 11.55
C VAL A 11 13.36 -34.53 11.52
N LYS A 12 12.33 -35.19 10.98
CA LYS A 12 12.28 -36.64 10.85
C LYS A 12 13.42 -37.18 9.96
N ARG A 13 13.69 -36.51 8.85
CA ARG A 13 14.78 -36.90 7.93
C ARG A 13 16.17 -36.72 8.55
N ILE A 14 16.34 -35.70 9.42
CA ILE A 14 17.62 -35.44 10.11
C ILE A 14 17.80 -36.42 11.28
N SER A 15 16.71 -36.82 11.97
CA SER A 15 16.79 -37.80 13.07
C SER A 15 17.14 -39.22 12.61
N GLU A 16 16.96 -39.51 11.32
CA GLU A 16 17.31 -40.82 10.73
C GLU A 16 18.77 -40.91 10.29
N LEU A 17 19.57 -39.82 10.40
CA LEU A 17 20.98 -39.83 10.05
C LEU A 17 21.82 -40.47 11.17
N PRO A 18 22.71 -41.47 10.84
CA PRO A 18 23.57 -42.09 11.82
C PRO A 18 24.64 -41.09 12.26
N HIS A 19 24.63 -40.64 13.45
CA HIS A 19 25.52 -39.68 14.15
C HIS A 19 24.81 -38.46 14.76
N VAL A 20 23.48 -38.35 14.68
CA VAL A 20 22.72 -37.30 15.35
C VAL A 20 22.29 -37.80 16.73
N LEU A 21 23.03 -37.41 17.77
CA LEU A 21 22.75 -37.87 19.15
C LEU A 21 21.65 -37.06 19.84
N HIS A 22 21.40 -35.83 19.43
CA HIS A 22 20.37 -34.98 20.05
C HIS A 22 19.91 -33.88 19.12
N ILE A 23 18.62 -33.84 18.79
CA ILE A 23 17.99 -32.72 18.08
C ILE A 23 17.27 -31.88 19.13
N ARG A 24 17.80 -30.68 19.43
CA ARG A 24 17.05 -29.70 20.25
C ARG A 24 15.93 -29.10 19.40
N GLU A 25 14.78 -29.73 19.44
CA GLU A 25 13.60 -29.19 18.81
C GLU A 25 12.99 -28.09 19.68
N ASN A 26 13.11 -26.85 19.22
CA ASN A 26 12.43 -25.75 19.88
C ASN A 26 11.08 -25.49 19.16
N ARG A 27 10.24 -26.54 19.06
CA ARG A 27 8.92 -26.53 18.41
C ARG A 27 8.02 -25.43 18.98
N GLN A 28 8.15 -25.16 20.28
CA GLN A 28 7.33 -24.16 20.95
C GLN A 28 7.69 -22.75 20.46
N LEU A 29 8.97 -22.45 20.30
CA LEU A 29 9.44 -21.18 19.71
C LEU A 29 9.06 -21.06 18.24
N ALA A 30 9.19 -22.13 17.44
CA ALA A 30 8.79 -22.10 16.03
C ALA A 30 7.29 -21.81 15.86
N LYS A 31 6.43 -22.44 16.68
CA LYS A 31 4.98 -22.20 16.68
C LYS A 31 4.65 -20.79 17.17
N GLN A 32 5.32 -20.31 18.21
CA GLN A 32 5.13 -18.93 18.69
C GLN A 32 5.54 -17.90 17.66
N LEU A 33 6.67 -18.09 16.97
CA LEU A 33 7.12 -17.21 15.89
C LEU A 33 6.16 -17.24 14.70
N ALA A 34 5.64 -18.41 14.33
CA ALA A 34 4.64 -18.53 13.27
C ALA A 34 3.32 -17.82 13.66
N GLY A 35 2.88 -17.97 14.92
CA GLY A 35 1.71 -17.28 15.46
C GLY A 35 1.89 -15.75 15.43
N LEU A 36 3.02 -15.26 15.93
CA LEU A 36 3.36 -13.83 15.89
C LEU A 36 3.38 -13.28 14.46
N ARG A 37 4.00 -13.99 13.53
CA ARG A 37 4.03 -13.61 12.12
C ARG A 37 2.61 -13.45 11.55
N ASN A 38 1.74 -14.42 11.80
CA ASN A 38 0.37 -14.39 11.29
C ASN A 38 -0.42 -13.23 11.91
N THR A 39 -0.33 -13.04 13.22
CA THR A 39 -0.98 -11.93 13.91
C THR A 39 -0.52 -10.57 13.35
N VAL A 40 0.79 -10.37 13.24
CA VAL A 40 1.35 -9.15 12.65
C VAL A 40 0.88 -8.95 11.21
N SER A 41 0.83 -10.03 10.41
CA SER A 41 0.37 -9.96 9.02
C SER A 41 -1.10 -9.54 8.91
N TYR A 42 -2.00 -10.12 9.73
CA TYR A 42 -3.42 -9.75 9.74
C TYR A 42 -3.66 -8.32 10.24
N VAL A 43 -2.98 -7.92 11.30
CA VAL A 43 -3.07 -6.55 11.83
C VAL A 43 -2.56 -5.54 10.81
N SER A 44 -1.43 -5.82 10.17
CA SER A 44 -0.88 -4.96 9.12
C SER A 44 -1.79 -4.87 7.90
N ALA A 45 -2.36 -6.00 7.46
CA ALA A 45 -3.31 -6.01 6.35
C ALA A 45 -4.58 -5.19 6.66
N GLY A 46 -5.11 -5.32 7.87
CA GLY A 46 -6.25 -4.53 8.34
C GLY A 46 -5.93 -3.03 8.38
N MET A 47 -4.76 -2.67 8.87
CA MET A 47 -4.30 -1.27 8.91
C MET A 47 -4.10 -0.69 7.50
N ILE A 48 -3.50 -1.46 6.58
CA ILE A 48 -3.34 -1.05 5.18
C ILE A 48 -4.71 -0.82 4.53
N ALA A 49 -5.66 -1.74 4.73
CA ALA A 49 -7.01 -1.59 4.19
C ALA A 49 -7.71 -0.32 4.74
N LEU A 50 -7.60 -0.06 6.04
CA LEU A 50 -8.15 1.14 6.67
C LEU A 50 -7.54 2.41 6.06
N LEU A 51 -6.21 2.46 5.95
CA LEU A 51 -5.50 3.61 5.38
C LEU A 51 -5.86 3.84 3.91
N LEU A 52 -6.05 2.77 3.12
CA LEU A 52 -6.52 2.88 1.74
C LEU A 52 -7.92 3.50 1.68
N ILE A 53 -8.86 3.07 2.52
CA ILE A 53 -10.21 3.64 2.57
C ILE A 53 -10.16 5.12 2.91
N VAL A 54 -9.39 5.50 3.93
CA VAL A 54 -9.21 6.91 4.33
C VAL A 54 -8.58 7.72 3.21
N SER A 55 -7.55 7.18 2.56
CA SER A 55 -6.88 7.82 1.41
C SER A 55 -7.86 8.08 0.26
N LEU A 56 -8.64 7.07 -0.13
CA LEU A 56 -9.67 7.22 -1.17
C LEU A 56 -10.71 8.28 -0.80
N PHE A 57 -11.10 8.34 0.47
CA PHE A 57 -12.03 9.36 0.96
C PHE A 57 -11.44 10.77 0.84
N ILE A 58 -10.19 10.96 1.25
CA ILE A 58 -9.49 12.26 1.16
C ILE A 58 -9.33 12.68 -0.30
N VAL A 59 -8.86 11.79 -1.18
CA VAL A 59 -8.72 12.07 -2.62
C VAL A 59 -10.07 12.44 -3.23
N SER A 60 -11.12 11.68 -2.93
CA SER A 60 -12.48 11.96 -3.40
C SER A 60 -12.96 13.34 -2.99
N ASN A 61 -12.72 13.73 -1.73
CA ASN A 61 -13.13 15.04 -1.23
C ASN A 61 -12.33 16.17 -1.89
N THR A 62 -11.03 16.00 -2.08
CA THR A 62 -10.16 16.97 -2.75
C THR A 62 -10.60 17.20 -4.20
N ILE A 63 -10.83 16.13 -4.95
CA ILE A 63 -11.32 16.22 -6.35
C ILE A 63 -12.69 16.91 -6.41
N ARG A 64 -13.60 16.63 -5.45
CA ARG A 64 -14.90 17.28 -5.38
C ARG A 64 -14.75 18.80 -5.23
N ILE A 65 -13.89 19.27 -4.34
CA ILE A 65 -13.59 20.69 -4.13
C ILE A 65 -12.99 21.31 -5.40
N THR A 66 -12.05 20.63 -6.05
CA THR A 66 -11.44 21.09 -7.29
C THR A 66 -12.47 21.24 -8.41
N MET A 67 -13.38 20.27 -8.56
CA MET A 67 -14.47 20.33 -9.54
C MET A 67 -15.45 21.49 -9.26
N ASP A 68 -15.77 21.71 -7.99
CA ASP A 68 -16.66 22.81 -7.61
C ASP A 68 -16.02 24.18 -7.90
N SER A 69 -14.72 24.33 -7.65
CA SER A 69 -13.97 25.53 -7.98
C SER A 69 -13.95 25.83 -9.48
N ARG A 70 -13.98 24.78 -10.33
CA ARG A 70 -13.96 24.90 -11.79
C ARG A 70 -15.33 24.68 -12.45
N ARG A 71 -16.43 24.83 -11.69
CA ARG A 71 -17.78 24.54 -12.17
C ARG A 71 -18.20 25.35 -13.41
N LEU A 72 -17.73 26.59 -13.55
CA LEU A 72 -18.02 27.40 -14.75
C LEU A 72 -17.40 26.81 -16.01
N GLU A 73 -16.13 26.37 -15.95
CA GLU A 73 -15.44 25.71 -17.06
C GLU A 73 -16.18 24.41 -17.45
N ILE A 74 -16.59 23.63 -16.47
CA ILE A 74 -17.34 22.38 -16.67
C ILE A 74 -18.69 22.65 -17.33
N ASN A 75 -19.40 23.70 -16.90
CA ASN A 75 -20.67 24.06 -17.49
C ASN A 75 -20.53 24.54 -18.95
N ILE A 76 -19.50 25.31 -19.27
CA ILE A 76 -19.19 25.71 -20.64
C ILE A 76 -18.92 24.48 -21.51
N MET A 77 -18.08 23.53 -21.03
CA MET A 77 -17.82 22.29 -21.75
C MET A 77 -19.10 21.49 -22.01
N LYS A 78 -20.03 21.43 -21.04
CA LYS A 78 -21.33 20.78 -21.21
C LYS A 78 -22.20 21.48 -22.24
N SER A 79 -22.22 22.82 -22.25
CA SER A 79 -23.02 23.61 -23.18
C SER A 79 -22.58 23.45 -24.64
N VAL A 80 -21.29 23.21 -24.89
CA VAL A 80 -20.76 22.91 -26.23
C VAL A 80 -20.83 21.40 -26.56
N GLY A 81 -21.49 20.57 -25.73
CA GLY A 81 -21.74 19.16 -26.01
C GLY A 81 -20.60 18.22 -25.68
N ALA A 82 -19.66 18.61 -24.82
CA ALA A 82 -18.56 17.74 -24.40
C ALA A 82 -19.10 16.48 -23.69
N THR A 83 -18.51 15.32 -24.03
CA THR A 83 -18.88 14.04 -23.41
C THR A 83 -18.45 13.99 -21.93
N ARG A 84 -19.20 13.24 -21.12
CA ARG A 84 -18.86 13.04 -19.69
C ARG A 84 -17.43 12.50 -19.49
N TRP A 85 -16.93 11.69 -20.42
CA TRP A 85 -15.58 11.16 -20.40
C TRP A 85 -14.52 12.24 -20.61
N PHE A 86 -14.74 13.15 -21.55
CA PHE A 86 -13.86 14.28 -21.82
C PHE A 86 -13.69 15.20 -20.60
N ILE A 87 -14.79 15.45 -19.88
CA ILE A 87 -14.76 16.25 -18.64
C ILE A 87 -13.99 15.56 -17.52
N ARG A 88 -14.00 14.22 -17.46
CA ARG A 88 -13.34 13.43 -16.41
C ARG A 88 -11.83 13.34 -16.54
N TRP A 89 -11.31 13.31 -17.77
CA TRP A 89 -9.89 13.08 -18.06
C TRP A 89 -8.94 14.00 -17.29
N PRO A 90 -9.12 15.33 -17.28
CA PRO A 90 -8.22 16.23 -16.55
C PRO A 90 -8.09 15.89 -15.06
N PHE A 91 -9.20 15.61 -14.41
CA PHE A 91 -9.23 15.28 -12.98
C PHE A 91 -8.65 13.90 -12.67
N MET A 92 -8.80 12.95 -13.59
CA MET A 92 -8.16 11.63 -13.44
C MET A 92 -6.64 11.76 -13.53
N ILE A 93 -6.13 12.55 -14.48
CA ILE A 93 -4.70 12.81 -14.61
C ILE A 93 -4.17 13.51 -13.35
N GLU A 94 -4.89 14.51 -12.84
CA GLU A 94 -4.55 15.20 -11.60
C GLU A 94 -4.45 14.21 -10.41
N GLY A 95 -5.44 13.32 -10.25
CA GLY A 95 -5.40 12.28 -9.23
C GLY A 95 -4.23 11.30 -9.39
N MET A 96 -3.92 10.88 -10.62
CA MET A 96 -2.78 10.01 -10.91
C MET A 96 -1.45 10.70 -10.62
N MET A 97 -1.29 11.99 -10.96
CA MET A 97 -0.09 12.75 -10.65
C MET A 97 0.12 12.90 -9.14
N LEU A 98 -0.94 13.21 -8.40
CA LEU A 98 -0.88 13.25 -6.93
C LEU A 98 -0.47 11.90 -6.35
N GLY A 99 -1.04 10.81 -6.87
CA GLY A 99 -0.68 9.45 -6.48
C GLY A 99 0.79 9.10 -6.77
N LEU A 100 1.31 9.53 -7.93
CA LEU A 100 2.70 9.32 -8.31
C LEU A 100 3.65 10.08 -7.37
N ILE A 101 3.40 11.35 -7.12
CA ILE A 101 4.22 12.17 -6.21
C ILE A 101 4.19 11.57 -4.80
N SER A 102 3.01 11.20 -4.30
CA SER A 102 2.86 10.57 -2.99
C SER A 102 3.60 9.24 -2.90
N GLY A 103 3.58 8.42 -3.97
CA GLY A 103 4.32 7.16 -4.03
C GLY A 103 5.82 7.36 -3.92
N VAL A 104 6.37 8.36 -4.61
CA VAL A 104 7.81 8.70 -4.51
C VAL A 104 8.16 9.20 -3.11
N LEU A 105 7.36 10.10 -2.54
CA LEU A 105 7.57 10.62 -1.19
C LEU A 105 7.49 9.50 -0.13
N ALA A 106 6.54 8.57 -0.28
CA ALA A 106 6.42 7.41 0.59
C ALA A 106 7.68 6.52 0.54
N LEU A 107 8.22 6.27 -0.66
CA LEU A 107 9.47 5.52 -0.79
C LEU A 107 10.63 6.21 -0.08
N LEU A 108 10.79 7.53 -0.26
CA LEU A 108 11.83 8.31 0.40
C LEU A 108 11.69 8.25 1.93
N ALA A 109 10.47 8.35 2.44
CA ALA A 109 10.20 8.24 3.87
C ALA A 109 10.57 6.83 4.40
N VAL A 110 10.15 5.76 3.70
CA VAL A 110 10.50 4.38 4.07
C VAL A 110 12.00 4.15 4.01
N TRP A 111 12.69 4.67 2.98
CA TRP A 111 14.15 4.60 2.90
C TRP A 111 14.84 5.30 4.06
N GLY A 112 14.41 6.52 4.41
CA GLY A 112 14.95 7.26 5.55
C GLY A 112 14.76 6.52 6.87
N ILE A 113 13.55 6.00 7.13
CA ILE A 113 13.27 5.20 8.33
C ILE A 113 14.13 3.93 8.37
N TYR A 114 14.26 3.25 7.23
CA TYR A 114 15.08 2.04 7.13
C TYR A 114 16.55 2.31 7.43
N GLU A 115 17.10 3.42 6.93
CA GLU A 115 18.48 3.80 7.17
C GLU A 115 18.74 4.12 8.64
N ILE A 116 17.84 4.90 9.27
CA ILE A 116 17.94 5.27 10.68
C ILE A 116 17.78 4.03 11.58
N ALA A 117 16.74 3.23 11.35
CA ALA A 117 16.46 2.02 12.10
C ALA A 117 17.58 0.98 11.90
N GLY A 118 18.05 0.85 10.66
CA GLY A 118 19.12 -0.06 10.31
C GLY A 118 20.41 0.22 11.06
N ARG A 119 20.83 1.47 11.11
CA ARG A 119 22.05 1.88 11.86
C ARG A 119 21.92 1.62 13.36
N SER A 120 20.76 1.86 13.94
CA SER A 120 20.51 1.62 15.36
C SER A 120 20.43 0.14 15.70
N LEU A 121 19.75 -0.66 14.87
CA LEU A 121 19.60 -2.10 15.06
C LEU A 121 20.93 -2.84 14.86
N VAL A 122 21.73 -2.46 13.86
CA VAL A 122 23.05 -3.08 13.64
C VAL A 122 23.97 -2.88 14.85
N LYS A 123 23.98 -1.70 15.48
CA LYS A 123 24.77 -1.45 16.69
C LYS A 123 24.34 -2.35 17.85
N THR A 124 23.05 -2.61 18.00
CA THR A 124 22.50 -3.42 19.10
C THR A 124 22.67 -4.92 18.82
N LEU A 125 22.45 -5.37 17.59
CA LEU A 125 22.47 -6.78 17.19
C LEU A 125 23.90 -7.31 16.93
N SER A 126 24.85 -6.45 16.58
CA SER A 126 26.27 -6.86 16.46
C SER A 126 26.84 -7.38 17.77
N GLY A 127 26.31 -6.89 18.92
CA GLY A 127 26.66 -7.43 20.24
C GLY A 127 26.16 -8.86 20.52
N ILE A 128 25.20 -9.36 19.71
CA ILE A 128 24.57 -10.69 19.86
C ILE A 128 25.00 -11.65 18.73
N GLY A 129 25.95 -11.23 17.86
CA GLY A 129 26.46 -12.08 16.78
C GLY A 129 25.52 -12.24 15.56
N MET A 130 24.43 -11.46 15.48
CA MET A 130 23.54 -11.45 14.33
C MET A 130 24.01 -10.42 13.31
N SER A 131 24.73 -10.88 12.30
CA SER A 131 25.15 -10.07 11.16
C SER A 131 24.14 -10.16 10.03
N GLY A 132 23.46 -9.05 9.73
CA GLY A 132 22.78 -8.88 8.45
C GLY A 132 21.34 -8.39 8.49
N ILE A 133 21.20 -7.08 8.36
CA ILE A 133 19.96 -6.50 7.81
C ILE A 133 20.07 -6.58 6.29
N ALA A 134 19.02 -7.08 5.62
CA ALA A 134 19.01 -7.19 4.16
C ALA A 134 19.26 -5.81 3.52
N PRO A 135 20.14 -5.67 2.52
CA PRO A 135 20.43 -4.38 1.92
C PRO A 135 19.17 -3.83 1.22
N PHE A 136 18.73 -2.64 1.61
CA PHE A 136 17.55 -1.98 1.06
C PHE A 136 17.62 -1.85 -0.47
N GLY A 137 18.81 -1.57 -1.01
CA GLY A 137 19.02 -1.38 -2.44
C GLY A 137 18.57 -2.56 -3.30
N LYS A 138 18.61 -3.80 -2.78
CA LYS A 138 18.14 -4.99 -3.51
C LYS A 138 16.63 -4.97 -3.77
N TYR A 139 15.87 -4.35 -2.90
CA TYR A 139 14.40 -4.31 -2.97
C TYR A 139 13.86 -2.93 -3.35
N ALA A 140 14.72 -1.91 -3.41
CA ALA A 140 14.34 -0.53 -3.65
C ALA A 140 13.54 -0.35 -4.95
N LEU A 141 13.95 -1.00 -6.04
CA LEU A 141 13.28 -0.92 -7.33
C LEU A 141 11.88 -1.54 -7.31
N ILE A 142 11.75 -2.69 -6.64
CA ILE A 142 10.46 -3.40 -6.51
C ILE A 142 9.51 -2.57 -5.62
N LEU A 143 10.02 -2.01 -4.54
CA LEU A 143 9.26 -1.12 -3.66
C LEU A 143 8.83 0.15 -4.38
N LEU A 144 9.73 0.76 -5.16
CA LEU A 144 9.40 1.94 -5.97
C LEU A 144 8.25 1.63 -6.93
N ALA A 145 8.36 0.54 -7.68
CA ALA A 145 7.30 0.13 -8.61
C ALA A 145 5.97 -0.12 -7.87
N ALA A 146 6.01 -0.81 -6.74
CA ALA A 146 4.82 -1.07 -5.92
C ALA A 146 4.17 0.23 -5.41
N PHE A 147 4.94 1.16 -4.87
CA PHE A 147 4.42 2.44 -4.38
C PHE A 147 3.86 3.31 -5.50
N ILE A 148 4.52 3.36 -6.67
CA ILE A 148 4.01 4.09 -7.84
C ILE A 148 2.70 3.48 -8.33
N VAL A 149 2.65 2.16 -8.51
CA VAL A 149 1.43 1.48 -8.97
C VAL A 149 0.27 1.68 -8.00
N LEU A 150 0.50 1.48 -6.69
CA LEU A 150 -0.54 1.69 -5.67
C LEU A 150 -0.97 3.16 -5.60
N GLY A 151 -0.03 4.10 -5.68
CA GLY A 151 -0.31 5.52 -5.67
C GLY A 151 -1.16 5.96 -6.87
N VAL A 152 -0.74 5.57 -8.08
CA VAL A 152 -1.46 5.89 -9.32
C VAL A 152 -2.85 5.24 -9.34
N LEU A 153 -2.96 3.96 -8.95
CA LEU A 153 -4.25 3.27 -8.90
C LEU A 153 -5.20 3.90 -7.87
N SER A 154 -4.72 4.20 -6.67
CA SER A 154 -5.55 4.85 -5.64
C SER A 154 -5.98 6.26 -6.06
N GLY A 155 -5.09 7.03 -6.67
CA GLY A 155 -5.39 8.36 -7.22
C GLY A 155 -6.42 8.31 -8.34
N ALA A 156 -6.25 7.39 -9.30
CA ALA A 156 -7.20 7.19 -10.40
C ALA A 156 -8.58 6.73 -9.90
N LEU A 157 -8.62 5.76 -8.99
CA LEU A 157 -9.88 5.24 -8.41
C LEU A 157 -10.59 6.30 -7.58
N GLY A 158 -9.88 7.01 -6.71
CA GLY A 158 -10.44 8.09 -5.90
C GLY A 158 -11.04 9.19 -6.75
N SER A 159 -10.34 9.61 -7.80
CA SER A 159 -10.80 10.57 -8.78
C SER A 159 -12.04 10.07 -9.53
N ALA A 160 -12.01 8.85 -10.08
CA ALA A 160 -13.13 8.28 -10.83
C ALA A 160 -14.41 8.16 -10.00
N VAL A 161 -14.31 7.70 -8.74
CA VAL A 161 -15.43 7.59 -7.81
C VAL A 161 -16.03 8.96 -7.50
N SER A 162 -15.18 9.94 -7.18
CA SER A 162 -15.61 11.30 -6.85
C SER A 162 -16.37 11.96 -7.99
N ILE A 163 -15.81 11.90 -9.21
CA ILE A 163 -16.41 12.51 -10.39
C ILE A 163 -17.76 11.89 -10.72
N THR A 164 -17.88 10.56 -10.61
CA THR A 164 -19.11 9.85 -10.90
C THR A 164 -20.22 10.28 -9.94
N LYS A 165 -19.91 10.38 -8.65
CA LYS A 165 -20.86 10.82 -7.62
C LYS A 165 -21.29 12.27 -7.83
N TYR A 166 -20.33 13.17 -8.08
CA TYR A 166 -20.60 14.60 -8.29
C TYR A 166 -21.49 14.87 -9.51
N LEU A 167 -21.22 14.22 -10.64
CA LEU A 167 -22.03 14.40 -11.86
C LEU A 167 -23.45 13.87 -11.69
N LYS A 168 -23.64 12.79 -10.95
CA LYS A 168 -24.95 12.20 -10.68
C LYS A 168 -25.76 13.08 -9.72
N GLU A 169 -25.15 13.61 -8.68
CA GLU A 169 -25.83 14.46 -7.67
C GLU A 169 -26.37 15.76 -8.30
N LYS A 170 -25.65 16.36 -9.25
CA LYS A 170 -26.12 17.55 -9.96
C LYS A 170 -27.21 17.27 -11.01
N GLU A 171 -27.28 16.06 -11.54
CA GLU A 171 -28.33 15.67 -12.50
C GLU A 171 -29.70 15.56 -11.80
N PHE A 172 -29.71 15.10 -10.54
CA PHE A 172 -30.95 15.06 -9.73
C PHE A 172 -31.40 16.46 -9.27
N ALA A 173 -30.47 17.34 -8.91
CA ALA A 173 -30.81 18.68 -8.43
C ALA A 173 -31.48 19.57 -9.49
N ILE A 174 -31.29 19.30 -10.78
CA ILE A 174 -31.92 20.04 -11.88
C ILE A 174 -33.35 19.53 -12.14
N VAL A 175 -33.60 18.25 -11.85
CA VAL A 175 -34.95 17.64 -12.04
C VAL A 175 -35.92 18.03 -10.95
N ASP A 176 -35.45 18.37 -9.75
CA ASP A 176 -36.28 18.79 -8.62
C ASP A 176 -36.62 20.28 -8.63
N GLU A 177 -36.07 21.09 -9.57
CA GLU A 177 -36.39 22.52 -9.74
C GLU A 177 -37.36 22.78 -10.93
N GLU A 178 -37.77 21.77 -11.69
CA GLU A 178 -38.81 21.84 -12.72
C GLU A 178 -40.17 21.29 -12.18
#